data_2a10583109786ea3115a22f933a770a5
#
_entry.id   2a10583109786ea3115a22f933a770a5
#
_cell.length_a   1.000
_cell.length_b   1.000
_cell.length_c   1.000
_cell.angle_alpha   90.00
_cell.angle_beta   90.00
_cell.angle_gamma   90.00
#
_symmetry.space_group_name_H-M   'P 1'
#
loop_
_entity.id
_entity.type
_entity.pdbx_description
1 polymer ?
#
loop_
_entity_poly.entity_id
_entity_poly.type
_entity_poly.pdbx_seq_one_letter_code
_entity_poly.pdbx_strand_id
1 'polypeptide(L)'
;MRIRYALLLGLCAAPLGYANDFPTRARVEFVLACMSESKSPQQESMYKCSCAVDAIADAVDYATWVDLGTIANATTIAGERGGVMRDMKDGRKMITSYRELQENAKEHCFLTQ
;
A
#
# COMPACT_ATOMS: atom_id res chain seq x y z
N MET A 1 56.20 8.93 29.23
CA MET A 1 54.81 9.38 29.14
C MET A 1 54.23 8.70 27.93
N ARG A 2 53.46 7.62 28.11
CA ARG A 2 52.90 6.81 27.01
C ARG A 2 51.44 7.17 26.88
N ILE A 3 51.10 7.96 25.86
CA ILE A 3 49.73 8.32 25.53
C ILE A 3 49.11 7.13 24.80
N ARG A 4 48.18 6.45 25.47
CA ARG A 4 47.35 5.40 24.88
C ARG A 4 46.17 6.07 24.16
N TYR A 5 46.26 6.14 22.85
CA TYR A 5 45.12 6.48 22.03
C TYR A 5 44.14 5.30 22.03
N ALA A 6 43.10 5.39 22.82
CA ALA A 6 41.96 4.50 22.73
C ALA A 6 41.14 4.95 21.51
N LEU A 7 41.23 4.21 20.41
CA LEU A 7 40.35 4.32 19.25
C LEU A 7 38.95 3.86 19.69
N LEU A 8 38.10 4.80 19.97
CA LEU A 8 36.64 4.58 20.08
C LEU A 8 36.08 4.34 18.67
N LEU A 9 36.01 3.06 18.24
CA LEU A 9 35.18 2.67 17.11
C LEU A 9 33.72 2.85 17.55
N GLY A 10 33.16 4.02 17.23
CA GLY A 10 31.73 4.25 17.29
C GLY A 10 31.02 3.40 16.25
N LEU A 11 30.47 2.26 16.69
CA LEU A 11 29.59 1.41 15.89
C LEU A 11 28.31 2.20 15.62
N CYS A 12 28.24 2.87 14.47
CA CYS A 12 26.98 3.45 13.97
C CYS A 12 26.01 2.30 13.71
N ALA A 13 25.20 1.97 14.71
CA ALA A 13 24.00 1.19 14.52
C ALA A 13 23.01 2.02 13.71
N ALA A 14 23.10 1.95 12.38
CA ALA A 14 22.07 2.49 11.51
C ALA A 14 20.75 1.76 11.86
N PRO A 15 19.66 2.48 12.15
CA PRO A 15 18.38 1.84 12.29
C PRO A 15 18.09 1.11 10.97
N LEU A 16 17.85 -0.21 11.06
CA LEU A 16 17.31 -0.97 9.94
C LEU A 16 15.93 -0.36 9.64
N GLY A 17 15.91 0.58 8.71
CA GLY A 17 14.67 1.12 8.21
C GLY A 17 13.84 -0.03 7.67
N TYR A 18 12.68 -0.26 8.24
CA TYR A 18 11.68 -1.16 7.69
C TYR A 18 11.26 -0.60 6.34
N ALA A 19 11.94 -1.02 5.29
CA ALA A 19 11.46 -0.83 3.93
C ALA A 19 10.33 -1.84 3.75
N ASN A 20 9.10 -1.35 3.54
CA ASN A 20 8.01 -2.25 3.18
C ASN A 20 8.34 -2.93 1.83
N ASP A 21 7.72 -4.09 1.58
CA ASP A 21 8.02 -4.97 0.46
C ASP A 21 7.32 -4.60 -0.85
N PHE A 22 6.61 -3.46 -0.91
CA PHE A 22 5.92 -3.01 -2.12
C PHE A 22 6.92 -2.61 -3.19
N PRO A 23 6.91 -3.28 -4.37
CA PRO A 23 7.78 -2.90 -5.48
C PRO A 23 7.47 -1.48 -5.98
N THR A 24 8.50 -0.77 -6.42
CA THR A 24 8.34 0.59 -7.00
C THR A 24 7.30 0.63 -8.11
N ARG A 25 7.29 -0.38 -8.98
CA ARG A 25 6.30 -0.49 -10.06
C ARG A 25 4.86 -0.50 -9.52
N ALA A 26 4.57 -1.31 -8.51
CA ALA A 26 3.24 -1.40 -7.92
C ALA A 26 2.80 -0.06 -7.30
N ARG A 27 3.73 0.67 -6.68
CA ARG A 27 3.49 2.01 -6.15
C ARG A 27 3.14 3.00 -7.25
N VAL A 28 3.91 3.01 -8.33
CA VAL A 28 3.68 3.91 -9.47
C VAL A 28 2.33 3.60 -10.14
N GLU A 29 2.01 2.33 -10.37
CA GLU A 29 0.72 1.91 -10.93
C GLU A 29 -0.45 2.37 -10.06
N PHE A 30 -0.35 2.21 -8.73
CA PHE A 30 -1.37 2.69 -7.79
C PHE A 30 -1.53 4.21 -7.86
N VAL A 31 -0.43 4.96 -7.83
CA VAL A 31 -0.46 6.43 -7.86
C VAL A 31 -1.11 6.93 -9.16
N LEU A 32 -0.75 6.35 -10.30
CA LEU A 32 -1.35 6.73 -11.60
C LEU A 32 -2.85 6.45 -11.65
N ALA A 33 -3.29 5.29 -11.18
CA ALA A 33 -4.70 4.95 -11.10
C ALA A 33 -5.47 5.90 -10.15
N CYS A 34 -4.94 6.14 -8.96
CA CYS A 34 -5.50 7.06 -7.97
C CYS A 34 -5.63 8.49 -8.53
N MET A 35 -4.59 8.98 -9.20
CA MET A 35 -4.60 10.32 -9.79
C MET A 35 -5.64 10.44 -10.91
N SER A 36 -5.90 9.39 -11.67
CA SER A 36 -6.91 9.41 -12.73
C SER A 36 -8.34 9.56 -12.20
N GLU A 37 -8.57 9.13 -10.97
CA GLU A 37 -9.87 9.25 -10.28
C GLU A 37 -10.01 10.55 -9.48
N SER A 38 -8.89 11.21 -9.19
CA SER A 38 -8.86 12.41 -8.34
C SER A 38 -9.38 13.64 -9.08
N LYS A 39 -10.15 14.45 -8.36
CA LYS A 39 -10.62 15.76 -8.84
C LYS A 39 -9.73 16.93 -8.42
N SER A 40 -8.71 16.65 -7.60
CA SER A 40 -7.76 17.66 -7.14
C SER A 40 -6.75 18.03 -8.24
N PRO A 41 -6.08 19.20 -8.13
CA PRO A 41 -4.99 19.55 -9.03
C PRO A 41 -3.92 18.45 -9.09
N GLN A 42 -3.29 18.29 -10.26
CA GLN A 42 -2.35 17.19 -10.52
C GLN A 42 -1.26 17.01 -9.45
N GLN A 43 -0.63 18.09 -9.05
CA GLN A 43 0.44 18.03 -8.04
C GLN A 43 -0.08 17.61 -6.67
N GLU A 44 -1.20 18.15 -6.25
CA GLU A 44 -1.85 17.76 -4.99
C GLU A 44 -2.28 16.30 -5.02
N SER A 45 -2.88 15.83 -6.11
CA SER A 45 -3.26 14.44 -6.32
C SER A 45 -2.05 13.50 -6.22
N MET A 46 -0.92 13.89 -6.81
CA MET A 46 0.31 13.09 -6.74
C MET A 46 0.77 12.88 -5.29
N TYR A 47 0.81 13.93 -4.48
CA TYR A 47 1.19 13.82 -3.07
C TYR A 47 0.21 12.99 -2.26
N LYS A 48 -1.08 13.23 -2.42
CA LYS A 48 -2.13 12.48 -1.70
C LYS A 48 -2.16 11.01 -2.09
N CYS A 49 -2.04 10.69 -3.38
CA CYS A 49 -2.01 9.31 -3.85
C CYS A 49 -0.73 8.57 -3.44
N SER A 50 0.42 9.27 -3.38
CA SER A 50 1.66 8.70 -2.85
C SER A 50 1.54 8.40 -1.35
N CYS A 51 0.95 9.30 -0.57
CA CYS A 51 0.61 9.06 0.83
C CYS A 51 -0.29 7.82 0.98
N ALA A 52 -1.30 7.67 0.14
CA ALA A 52 -2.25 6.56 0.24
C ALA A 52 -1.58 5.20 -0.01
N VAL A 53 -0.72 5.08 -1.01
CA VAL A 53 0.00 3.82 -1.26
C VAL A 53 1.00 3.49 -0.15
N ASP A 54 1.63 4.50 0.45
CA ASP A 54 2.50 4.29 1.61
C ASP A 54 1.70 3.79 2.82
N ALA A 55 0.53 4.37 3.09
CA ALA A 55 -0.35 3.93 4.17
C ALA A 55 -0.83 2.47 3.99
N ILE A 56 -1.14 2.06 2.76
CA ILE A 56 -1.48 0.67 2.44
C ILE A 56 -0.27 -0.25 2.67
N ALA A 57 0.89 0.14 2.17
CA ALA A 57 2.11 -0.65 2.29
C ALA A 57 2.62 -0.79 3.74
N ASP A 58 2.26 0.14 4.62
CA ASP A 58 2.53 0.03 6.05
C ASP A 58 1.52 -0.88 6.77
N ALA A 59 0.32 -1.04 6.22
CA ALA A 59 -0.75 -1.83 6.82
C ALA A 59 -0.71 -3.32 6.45
N VAL A 60 -0.27 -3.67 5.24
CA VAL A 60 -0.21 -5.05 4.74
C VAL A 60 1.04 -5.28 3.89
N ASP A 61 1.48 -6.54 3.80
CA ASP A 61 2.51 -6.94 2.85
C ASP A 61 2.00 -6.96 1.40
N TYR A 62 2.92 -6.91 0.46
CA TYR A 62 2.58 -6.84 -0.97
C TYR A 62 1.82 -8.08 -1.47
N ALA A 63 2.16 -9.28 -1.00
CA ALA A 63 1.46 -10.51 -1.39
C ALA A 63 -0.01 -10.47 -0.95
N THR A 64 -0.27 -10.07 0.29
CA THR A 64 -1.63 -9.88 0.81
C THR A 64 -2.40 -8.84 -0.01
N TRP A 65 -1.79 -7.72 -0.34
CA TRP A 65 -2.40 -6.69 -1.19
C TRP A 65 -2.80 -7.22 -2.57
N VAL A 66 -1.92 -7.99 -3.21
CA VAL A 66 -2.18 -8.60 -4.53
C VAL A 66 -3.34 -9.61 -4.44
N ASP A 67 -3.35 -10.46 -3.43
CA ASP A 67 -4.41 -11.46 -3.23
C ASP A 67 -5.78 -10.79 -3.01
N LEU A 68 -5.85 -9.81 -2.13
CA LEU A 68 -7.07 -9.04 -1.88
C LEU A 68 -7.57 -8.32 -3.13
N GLY A 69 -6.68 -7.67 -3.86
CA GLY A 69 -7.00 -6.96 -5.10
C GLY A 69 -7.46 -7.90 -6.20
N THR A 70 -6.84 -9.07 -6.32
CA THR A 70 -7.21 -10.10 -7.30
C THR A 70 -8.65 -10.58 -7.07
N ILE A 71 -9.01 -10.89 -5.83
CA ILE A 71 -10.36 -11.33 -5.47
C ILE A 71 -11.37 -10.20 -5.68
N ALA A 72 -11.06 -8.98 -5.24
CA ALA A 72 -11.94 -7.84 -5.42
C ALA A 72 -12.23 -7.56 -6.90
N ASN A 73 -11.20 -7.63 -7.76
CA ASN A 73 -11.36 -7.44 -9.19
C ASN A 73 -12.10 -8.61 -9.87
N ALA A 74 -11.86 -9.84 -9.44
CA ALA A 74 -12.55 -11.02 -9.97
C ALA A 74 -14.07 -10.97 -9.73
N THR A 75 -14.53 -10.34 -8.65
CA THR A 75 -15.96 -10.19 -8.36
C THR A 75 -16.67 -9.18 -9.25
N THR A 76 -15.93 -8.33 -9.96
CA THR A 76 -16.49 -7.39 -10.93
C THR A 76 -16.76 -8.03 -12.29
N ILE A 77 -16.24 -9.25 -12.53
CA ILE A 77 -16.48 -9.99 -13.77
C ILE A 77 -17.94 -10.44 -13.82
N ALA A 78 -18.62 -10.08 -14.91
CA ALA A 78 -20.01 -10.51 -15.13
C ALA A 78 -20.11 -12.01 -15.42
N GLY A 79 -21.20 -12.66 -14.99
CA GLY A 79 -21.51 -14.05 -15.25
C GLY A 79 -21.07 -15.01 -14.14
N GLU A 80 -21.05 -16.33 -14.47
CA GLU A 80 -20.83 -17.42 -13.51
C GLU A 80 -19.46 -17.36 -12.82
N ARG A 81 -18.41 -16.96 -13.53
CA ARG A 81 -17.04 -16.88 -12.98
C ARG A 81 -16.95 -15.83 -11.86
N GLY A 82 -17.57 -14.67 -12.05
CA GLY A 82 -17.65 -13.66 -11.00
C GLY A 82 -18.54 -14.10 -9.83
N GLY A 83 -19.61 -14.89 -10.10
CA GLY A 83 -20.49 -15.47 -9.09
C GLY A 83 -19.74 -16.41 -8.15
N VAL A 84 -18.92 -17.31 -8.68
CA VAL A 84 -18.10 -18.25 -7.88
C VAL A 84 -17.19 -17.48 -6.91
N MET A 85 -16.56 -16.41 -7.36
CA MET A 85 -15.69 -15.59 -6.50
C MET A 85 -16.47 -14.85 -5.41
N ARG A 86 -17.66 -14.35 -5.73
CA ARG A 86 -18.54 -13.68 -4.74
C ARG A 86 -19.09 -14.65 -3.69
N ASP A 87 -19.26 -15.91 -4.05
CA ASP A 87 -19.84 -16.97 -3.20
C ASP A 87 -18.78 -17.74 -2.39
N MET A 88 -17.49 -17.49 -2.62
CA MET A 88 -16.43 -18.07 -1.80
C MET A 88 -16.63 -17.70 -0.33
N LYS A 89 -16.47 -18.70 0.56
CA LYS A 89 -16.70 -18.56 2.01
C LYS A 89 -16.03 -17.33 2.63
N ASP A 90 -14.80 -17.02 2.22
CA ASP A 90 -14.03 -15.87 2.70
C ASP A 90 -13.96 -14.71 1.70
N GLY A 91 -14.55 -14.86 0.52
CA GLY A 91 -14.48 -13.85 -0.55
C GLY A 91 -15.05 -12.50 -0.15
N ARG A 92 -16.20 -12.48 0.52
CA ARG A 92 -16.83 -11.25 1.02
C ARG A 92 -15.94 -10.53 2.05
N LYS A 93 -15.34 -11.30 2.97
CA LYS A 93 -14.43 -10.75 3.98
C LYS A 93 -13.19 -10.12 3.33
N MET A 94 -12.62 -10.79 2.34
CA MET A 94 -11.46 -10.29 1.61
C MET A 94 -11.78 -9.00 0.83
N ILE A 95 -12.96 -8.94 0.18
CA ILE A 95 -13.42 -7.73 -0.51
C ILE A 95 -13.62 -6.59 0.47
N THR A 96 -14.23 -6.85 1.62
CA THR A 96 -14.43 -5.85 2.68
C THR A 96 -13.09 -5.34 3.18
N SER A 97 -12.15 -6.23 3.50
CA SER A 97 -10.80 -5.85 3.94
C SER A 97 -10.05 -5.00 2.90
N TYR A 98 -10.16 -5.33 1.62
CA TYR A 98 -9.57 -4.54 0.54
C TYR A 98 -10.14 -3.13 0.47
N ARG A 99 -11.45 -2.99 0.57
CA ARG A 99 -12.11 -1.69 0.58
C ARG A 99 -11.74 -0.87 1.82
N GLU A 100 -11.75 -1.48 2.99
CA GLU A 100 -11.36 -0.81 4.24
C GLU A 100 -9.92 -0.30 4.19
N LEU A 101 -8.98 -1.08 3.65
CA LEU A 101 -7.59 -0.62 3.45
C LEU A 101 -7.53 0.62 2.57
N GLN A 102 -8.26 0.63 1.47
CA GLN A 102 -8.30 1.78 0.56
C GLN A 102 -8.96 3.00 1.19
N GLU A 103 -10.12 2.83 1.85
CA GLU A 103 -10.83 3.94 2.48
C GLU A 103 -10.02 4.55 3.64
N ASN A 104 -9.44 3.71 4.50
CA ASN A 104 -8.59 4.18 5.59
C ASN A 104 -7.37 4.96 5.07
N ALA A 105 -6.75 4.49 3.98
CA ALA A 105 -5.63 5.17 3.35
C ALA A 105 -6.06 6.53 2.74
N LYS A 106 -7.22 6.57 2.09
CA LYS A 106 -7.78 7.81 1.52
C LYS A 106 -8.11 8.83 2.61
N GLU A 107 -8.77 8.41 3.68
CA GLU A 107 -9.08 9.29 4.82
C GLU A 107 -7.81 9.83 5.47
N HIS A 108 -6.83 8.97 5.71
CA HIS A 108 -5.54 9.36 6.29
C HIS A 108 -4.80 10.40 5.44
N CYS A 109 -4.93 10.33 4.14
CA CYS A 109 -4.23 11.17 3.16
C CYS A 109 -5.10 12.32 2.62
N PHE A 110 -6.26 12.58 3.19
CA PHE A 110 -7.17 13.65 2.77
C PHE A 110 -7.60 13.56 1.29
N LEU A 111 -7.73 12.35 0.78
CA LEU A 111 -8.32 12.10 -0.54
C LEU A 111 -9.84 12.12 -0.39
N THR A 112 -10.44 13.28 -0.61
CA THR A 112 -11.89 13.40 -0.77
C THR A 112 -12.29 13.10 -2.22
N GLN A 113 -13.32 12.30 -2.40
CA GLN A 113 -13.94 12.05 -3.71
C GLN A 113 -14.81 13.23 -4.16
#